data_6961eea9ad49ae989dc3f5dea13b397f
#
_entry.id   6961eea9ad49ae989dc3f5dea13b397f
#
_cell.length_a   1.000
_cell.length_b   1.000
_cell.length_c   1.000
_cell.angle_alpha   90.00
_cell.angle_beta   90.00
_cell.angle_gamma   90.00
#
_symmetry.space_group_name_H-M   'P 1'
#
loop_
_entity.id
_entity.type
_entity.pdbx_description
1 polymer ?
#
loop_
_entity_poly.entity_id
_entity_poly.type
_entity_poly.pdbx_seq_one_letter_code
_entity_poly.pdbx_strand_id
1 'polypeptide(L)'
;SPFFEEADTRPFAPELQVGDRLAFLLRANATRTEDTGLLSAGGKPRKRHIDLVMDALRTTPQGKRAPVRMEAAQRAATDWLNLQGEQHDLQLKDVSVHDYPVRALPSRGGPRKDQPQLGVLDLSGHLTVTDPMAFVSQLERGFGRAKAFGCGLMLIRRS
;
A
#
# COMPACT_ATOMS: atom_id res chain seq x y z
N SER A 1 -3.34 8.76 -33.29
CA SER A 1 -2.22 7.91 -33.68
C SER A 1 -2.76 6.52 -34.05
N PRO A 2 -2.35 5.91 -35.16
CA PRO A 2 -2.82 4.56 -35.53
C PRO A 2 -2.38 3.45 -34.57
N PHE A 3 -1.55 3.79 -33.57
CA PHE A 3 -1.05 2.85 -32.58
C PHE A 3 -1.82 2.88 -31.26
N PHE A 4 -2.78 3.81 -31.12
CA PHE A 4 -3.58 3.94 -29.92
C PHE A 4 -5.05 4.01 -30.30
N GLU A 5 -5.83 3.04 -29.86
CA GLU A 5 -7.27 3.12 -29.87
C GLU A 5 -7.75 4.15 -28.84
N GLU A 6 -8.89 4.77 -29.07
CA GLU A 6 -9.52 5.61 -28.06
C GLU A 6 -9.81 4.77 -26.82
N ALA A 7 -9.44 5.29 -25.64
CA ALA A 7 -9.70 4.60 -24.40
C ALA A 7 -11.22 4.53 -24.14
N ASP A 8 -11.75 3.33 -23.93
CA ASP A 8 -13.12 3.16 -23.43
C ASP A 8 -13.16 3.65 -21.97
N THR A 9 -13.72 4.84 -21.79
CA THR A 9 -13.83 5.48 -20.47
C THR A 9 -15.26 5.38 -19.97
N ARG A 10 -15.39 4.95 -18.71
CA ARG A 10 -16.68 4.89 -18.00
C ARG A 10 -16.58 5.64 -16.69
N PRO A 11 -17.66 6.30 -16.23
CA PRO A 11 -17.70 6.88 -14.91
C PRO A 11 -17.44 5.81 -13.84
N PHE A 12 -16.53 6.09 -12.89
CA PHE A 12 -16.34 5.26 -11.71
C PHE A 12 -17.41 5.60 -10.68
N ALA A 13 -18.53 4.91 -10.72
CA ALA A 13 -19.66 5.12 -9.82
C ALA A 13 -20.22 3.76 -9.34
N PRO A 14 -19.49 3.03 -8.49
CA PRO A 14 -19.98 1.76 -7.97
C PRO A 14 -21.18 2.00 -7.04
N GLU A 15 -22.26 1.29 -7.26
CA GLU A 15 -23.44 1.32 -6.38
C GLU A 15 -23.18 0.42 -5.17
N LEU A 16 -22.75 1.03 -4.07
CA LEU A 16 -22.44 0.36 -2.82
C LEU A 16 -23.46 0.74 -1.73
N GLN A 17 -23.73 -0.22 -0.85
CA GLN A 17 -24.61 -0.08 0.31
C GLN A 17 -23.87 -0.47 1.58
N VAL A 18 -24.35 0.05 2.72
CA VAL A 18 -23.89 -0.39 4.05
C VAL A 18 -24.09 -1.89 4.19
N GLY A 19 -23.06 -2.60 4.64
CA GLY A 19 -23.08 -4.04 4.81
C GLY A 19 -22.66 -4.84 3.57
N ASP A 20 -22.42 -4.19 2.43
CA ASP A 20 -21.90 -4.87 1.24
C ASP A 20 -20.57 -5.53 1.55
N ARG A 21 -20.44 -6.80 1.15
CA ARG A 21 -19.21 -7.57 1.26
C ARG A 21 -18.50 -7.58 -0.08
N LEU A 22 -17.24 -7.19 -0.07
CA LEU A 22 -16.41 -7.10 -1.25
C LEU A 22 -15.12 -7.90 -1.05
N ALA A 23 -14.71 -8.60 -2.08
CA ALA A 23 -13.33 -9.06 -2.20
C ALA A 23 -12.48 -7.95 -2.80
N PHE A 24 -11.23 -7.81 -2.36
CA PHE A 24 -10.32 -6.82 -2.90
C PHE A 24 -8.96 -7.39 -3.29
N LEU A 25 -8.33 -6.72 -4.25
CA LEU A 25 -6.90 -6.83 -4.55
C LEU A 25 -6.29 -5.44 -4.37
N LEU A 26 -5.13 -5.39 -3.72
CA LEU A 26 -4.43 -4.13 -3.47
C LEU A 26 -2.93 -4.32 -3.62
N ARG A 27 -2.32 -3.47 -4.42
CA ARG A 27 -0.86 -3.29 -4.41
C ARG A 27 -0.52 -2.08 -3.57
N ALA A 28 0.25 -2.25 -2.51
CA ALA A 28 0.50 -1.20 -1.54
C ALA A 28 1.96 -1.09 -1.14
N ASN A 29 2.37 0.14 -0.79
CA ASN A 29 3.58 0.40 -0.04
C ASN A 29 3.18 0.71 1.41
N ALA A 30 3.29 -0.29 2.28
CA ALA A 30 2.93 -0.19 3.69
C ALA A 30 4.02 0.53 4.48
N THR A 31 3.77 1.77 4.84
CA THR A 31 4.72 2.60 5.58
C THR A 31 4.06 3.27 6.77
N ARG A 32 4.87 3.58 7.77
CA ARG A 32 4.52 4.55 8.81
C ARG A 32 5.39 5.79 8.68
N THR A 33 4.89 6.90 9.17
CA THR A 33 5.63 8.16 9.24
C THR A 33 6.12 8.36 10.66
N GLU A 34 7.42 8.60 10.80
CA GLU A 34 8.04 8.98 12.08
C GLU A 34 8.59 10.40 12.01
N ASP A 35 8.48 11.13 13.13
CA ASP A 35 9.19 12.37 13.32
C ASP A 35 10.65 12.06 13.66
N THR A 36 11.58 12.70 12.98
CA THR A 36 13.03 12.47 13.24
C THR A 36 13.56 13.29 14.41
N GLY A 37 12.74 14.17 14.99
CA GLY A 37 13.19 15.16 15.98
C GLY A 37 14.08 16.27 15.41
N LEU A 38 14.32 16.25 14.10
CA LEU A 38 15.14 17.26 13.40
C LEU A 38 14.26 18.22 12.63
N LEU A 39 14.78 19.43 12.39
CA LEU A 39 14.14 20.44 11.56
C LEU A 39 14.79 20.46 10.16
N SER A 40 13.99 20.76 9.15
CA SER A 40 14.49 21.10 7.82
C SER A 40 15.12 22.50 7.81
N ALA A 41 15.84 22.85 6.75
CA ALA A 41 16.39 24.20 6.57
C ALA A 41 15.33 25.34 6.67
N GLY A 42 14.05 25.02 6.40
CA GLY A 42 12.92 25.92 6.55
C GLY A 42 12.18 25.83 7.90
N GLY A 43 12.76 25.20 8.92
CA GLY A 43 12.22 25.10 10.29
C GLY A 43 11.05 24.13 10.46
N LYS A 44 10.72 23.33 9.42
CA LYS A 44 9.64 22.33 9.52
C LYS A 44 10.17 21.01 10.07
N PRO A 45 9.39 20.26 10.89
CA PRO A 45 9.77 18.94 11.34
C PRO A 45 10.10 18.01 10.18
N ARG A 46 11.28 17.38 10.23
CA ARG A 46 11.66 16.35 9.26
C ARG A 46 11.01 15.04 9.63
N LYS A 47 10.24 14.51 8.69
CA LYS A 47 9.59 13.20 8.81
C LYS A 47 10.29 12.20 7.91
N ARG A 48 10.38 10.96 8.37
CA ARG A 48 10.83 9.83 7.55
C ARG A 48 9.71 8.82 7.41
N HIS A 49 9.73 8.11 6.30
CA HIS A 49 8.80 7.02 6.03
C HIS A 49 9.54 5.70 6.18
N ILE A 50 8.99 4.82 6.98
CA ILE A 50 9.58 3.52 7.30
C ILE A 50 8.70 2.46 6.67
N ASP A 51 9.30 1.61 5.83
CA ASP A 51 8.66 0.41 5.32
C ASP A 51 8.46 -0.59 6.47
N LEU A 52 7.23 -0.99 6.71
CA LEU A 52 6.88 -1.80 7.88
C LEU A 52 7.43 -3.23 7.79
N VAL A 53 7.56 -3.79 6.59
CA VAL A 53 8.14 -5.12 6.40
C VAL A 53 9.64 -5.08 6.64
N MET A 54 10.32 -4.08 6.10
CA MET A 54 11.76 -3.92 6.31
C MET A 54 12.08 -3.63 7.78
N ASP A 55 11.24 -2.87 8.46
CA ASP A 55 11.39 -2.61 9.90
C ASP A 55 11.21 -3.88 10.72
N ALA A 56 10.21 -4.70 10.40
CA ALA A 56 10.00 -6.01 11.04
C ALA A 56 11.19 -6.97 10.82
N LEU A 57 11.90 -6.86 9.70
CA LEU A 57 13.08 -7.66 9.39
C LEU A 57 14.39 -7.08 9.94
N ARG A 58 14.38 -5.89 10.52
CA ARG A 58 15.60 -5.18 10.95
C ARG A 58 16.43 -5.97 11.97
N THR A 59 15.78 -6.67 12.90
CA THR A 59 16.44 -7.48 13.93
C THR A 59 16.90 -8.85 13.41
N THR A 60 16.47 -9.25 12.21
CA THR A 60 16.88 -10.52 11.59
C THR A 60 18.14 -10.30 10.76
N PRO A 61 19.22 -11.08 10.97
CA PRO A 61 20.42 -11.01 10.15
C PRO A 61 20.11 -11.16 8.67
N GLN A 62 20.78 -10.41 7.82
CA GLN A 62 20.48 -10.34 6.39
C GLN A 62 20.43 -11.72 5.71
N GLY A 63 21.37 -12.61 6.00
CA GLY A 63 21.39 -13.97 5.45
C GLY A 63 20.28 -14.90 5.96
N LYS A 64 19.53 -14.51 7.01
CA LYS A 64 18.43 -15.29 7.60
C LYS A 64 17.04 -14.71 7.31
N ARG A 65 16.96 -13.63 6.52
CA ARG A 65 15.68 -12.94 6.25
C ARG A 65 14.79 -13.70 5.27
N ALA A 66 15.35 -14.41 4.32
CA ALA A 66 14.59 -15.08 3.26
C ALA A 66 13.49 -16.02 3.80
N PRO A 67 13.75 -16.95 4.73
CA PRO A 67 12.72 -17.88 5.22
C PRO A 67 11.61 -17.20 6.04
N VAL A 68 11.86 -16.06 6.68
CA VAL A 68 10.89 -15.36 7.54
C VAL A 68 10.25 -14.14 6.87
N ARG A 69 10.67 -13.83 5.65
CA ARG A 69 10.25 -12.62 4.92
C ARG A 69 8.76 -12.55 4.69
N MET A 70 8.15 -13.63 4.22
CA MET A 70 6.71 -13.66 3.91
C MET A 70 5.86 -13.62 5.18
N GLU A 71 6.32 -14.23 6.26
CA GLU A 71 5.65 -14.12 7.56
C GLU A 71 5.70 -12.69 8.10
N ALA A 72 6.85 -12.04 8.02
CA ALA A 72 7.00 -10.63 8.39
C ALA A 72 6.12 -9.72 7.51
N ALA A 73 6.05 -9.98 6.20
CA ALA A 73 5.19 -9.27 5.28
C ALA A 73 3.70 -9.45 5.62
N GLN A 74 3.28 -10.67 5.95
CA GLN A 74 1.90 -10.97 6.34
C GLN A 74 1.50 -10.21 7.61
N ARG A 75 2.33 -10.20 8.64
CA ARG A 75 2.07 -9.46 9.88
C ARG A 75 2.01 -7.96 9.63
N ALA A 76 3.03 -7.40 8.98
CA ALA A 76 3.09 -5.97 8.70
C ALA A 76 1.92 -5.49 7.82
N ALA A 77 1.52 -6.29 6.85
CA ALA A 77 0.36 -6.00 6.00
C ALA A 77 -0.96 -6.01 6.77
N THR A 78 -1.15 -7.00 7.66
CA THR A 78 -2.34 -7.10 8.49
C THR A 78 -2.45 -5.90 9.43
N ASP A 79 -1.38 -5.54 10.12
CA ASP A 79 -1.34 -4.39 11.02
C ASP A 79 -1.61 -3.08 10.27
N TRP A 80 -0.97 -2.89 9.12
CA TRP A 80 -1.17 -1.70 8.29
C TRP A 80 -2.60 -1.59 7.76
N LEU A 81 -3.18 -2.68 7.27
CA LEU A 81 -4.56 -2.70 6.77
C LEU A 81 -5.58 -2.48 7.89
N ASN A 82 -5.33 -3.01 9.09
CA ASN A 82 -6.19 -2.73 10.25
C ASN A 82 -6.21 -1.23 10.55
N LEU A 83 -5.05 -0.57 10.55
CA LEU A 83 -4.98 0.89 10.69
C LEU A 83 -5.72 1.64 9.57
N GLN A 84 -5.60 1.17 8.33
CA GLN A 84 -6.39 1.73 7.21
C GLN A 84 -7.89 1.52 7.44
N GLY A 85 -8.28 0.35 7.93
CA GLY A 85 -9.67 0.03 8.26
C GLY A 85 -10.24 0.97 9.32
N GLU A 86 -9.50 1.21 10.40
CA GLU A 86 -9.88 2.14 11.46
C GLU A 86 -9.98 3.59 10.96
N GLN A 87 -9.03 4.03 10.12
CA GLN A 87 -9.02 5.39 9.57
C GLN A 87 -10.14 5.66 8.57
N HIS A 88 -10.63 4.64 7.89
CA HIS A 88 -11.57 4.77 6.77
C HIS A 88 -12.88 4.01 7.00
N ASP A 89 -13.17 3.60 8.24
CA ASP A 89 -14.38 2.88 8.61
C ASP A 89 -14.63 1.62 7.76
N LEU A 90 -13.57 0.83 7.54
CA LEU A 90 -13.65 -0.43 6.81
C LEU A 90 -13.42 -1.60 7.75
N GLN A 91 -14.25 -2.62 7.65
CA GLN A 91 -14.04 -3.89 8.33
C GLN A 91 -13.33 -4.86 7.37
N LEU A 92 -12.07 -5.11 7.65
CA LEU A 92 -11.21 -5.98 6.84
C LEU A 92 -11.14 -7.39 7.41
N LYS A 93 -11.09 -8.38 6.54
CA LYS A 93 -11.05 -9.80 6.91
C LYS A 93 -10.24 -10.61 5.88
N ASP A 94 -9.67 -11.73 6.34
CA ASP A 94 -8.98 -12.70 5.49
C ASP A 94 -7.86 -12.07 4.63
N VAL A 95 -7.09 -11.18 5.21
CA VAL A 95 -5.97 -10.52 4.53
C VAL A 95 -4.85 -11.51 4.25
N SER A 96 -4.45 -11.61 2.99
CA SER A 96 -3.34 -12.46 2.53
C SER A 96 -2.33 -11.66 1.72
N VAL A 97 -1.06 -11.89 2.02
CA VAL A 97 0.06 -11.37 1.22
C VAL A 97 0.46 -12.42 0.19
N HIS A 98 0.43 -12.06 -1.08
CA HIS A 98 0.84 -12.94 -2.17
C HIS A 98 2.29 -12.78 -2.55
N ASP A 99 2.80 -11.54 -2.47
CA ASP A 99 4.18 -11.23 -2.81
C ASP A 99 4.64 -9.94 -2.09
N TYR A 100 5.96 -9.85 -1.90
CA TYR A 100 6.61 -8.65 -1.37
C TYR A 100 7.94 -8.40 -2.09
N PRO A 101 7.92 -7.93 -3.33
CA PRO A 101 9.13 -7.51 -4.03
C PRO A 101 9.68 -6.19 -3.47
N VAL A 102 11.00 -6.08 -3.38
CA VAL A 102 11.70 -4.83 -3.11
C VAL A 102 12.41 -4.41 -4.38
N ARG A 103 12.10 -3.20 -4.86
CA ARG A 103 12.62 -2.66 -6.12
C ARG A 103 13.41 -1.40 -5.86
N ALA A 104 14.57 -1.29 -6.50
CA ALA A 104 15.31 -0.04 -6.52
C ALA A 104 14.56 0.99 -7.38
N LEU A 105 14.44 2.21 -6.86
CA LEU A 105 13.84 3.30 -7.63
C LEU A 105 14.79 3.75 -8.74
N PRO A 106 14.28 4.10 -9.93
CA PRO A 106 15.12 4.59 -11.02
C PRO A 106 15.94 5.80 -10.59
N SER A 107 17.21 5.84 -10.97
CA SER A 107 18.05 7.00 -10.77
C SER A 107 18.60 7.47 -12.12
N ARG A 108 18.76 8.79 -12.29
CA ARG A 108 19.26 9.38 -13.55
C ARG A 108 20.71 9.02 -13.90
N GLY A 109 21.47 8.50 -12.93
CA GLY A 109 22.90 8.16 -13.10
C GLY A 109 23.20 6.66 -13.10
N GLY A 110 22.19 5.81 -13.31
CA GLY A 110 22.36 4.35 -13.24
C GLY A 110 22.32 3.79 -11.80
N PRO A 111 22.56 2.48 -11.64
CA PRO A 111 22.52 1.82 -10.33
C PRO A 111 23.54 2.40 -9.36
N ARG A 112 23.12 2.69 -8.12
CA ARG A 112 23.98 3.19 -7.04
C ARG A 112 23.87 2.28 -5.82
N LYS A 113 24.97 2.17 -5.05
CA LYS A 113 25.01 1.33 -3.85
C LYS A 113 23.95 1.69 -2.82
N ASP A 114 23.61 2.98 -2.69
CA ASP A 114 22.62 3.51 -1.74
C ASP A 114 21.33 3.98 -2.42
N GLN A 115 20.96 3.34 -3.52
CA GLN A 115 19.76 3.68 -4.27
C GLN A 115 18.52 3.45 -3.43
N PRO A 116 17.59 4.42 -3.35
CA PRO A 116 16.33 4.24 -2.64
C PRO A 116 15.57 3.02 -3.14
N GLN A 117 15.02 2.26 -2.21
CA GLN A 117 14.27 1.04 -2.49
C GLN A 117 12.80 1.23 -2.13
N LEU A 118 11.93 0.56 -2.86
CA LEU A 118 10.50 0.52 -2.64
C LEU A 118 10.07 -0.92 -2.39
N GLY A 119 9.55 -1.18 -1.19
CA GLY A 119 8.85 -2.43 -0.87
C GLY A 119 7.40 -2.35 -1.31
N VAL A 120 6.97 -3.36 -2.05
CA VAL A 120 5.60 -3.44 -2.58
C VAL A 120 4.94 -4.71 -2.08
N LEU A 121 3.77 -4.57 -1.47
CA LEU A 121 2.92 -5.68 -1.03
C LEU A 121 1.82 -5.93 -2.07
N ASP A 122 1.70 -7.16 -2.54
CA ASP A 122 0.53 -7.62 -3.29
C ASP A 122 -0.40 -8.36 -2.32
N LEU A 123 -1.58 -7.79 -2.11
CA LEU A 123 -2.53 -8.16 -1.07
C LEU A 123 -3.88 -8.56 -1.65
N SER A 124 -4.55 -9.48 -0.98
CA SER A 124 -5.98 -9.73 -1.16
C SER A 124 -6.68 -9.84 0.20
N GLY A 125 -7.99 -9.74 0.17
CA GLY A 125 -8.82 -9.92 1.36
C GLY A 125 -10.27 -9.63 1.06
N HIS A 126 -11.04 -9.54 2.14
CA HIS A 126 -12.45 -9.17 2.12
C HIS A 126 -12.65 -7.92 2.97
N LEU A 127 -13.62 -7.12 2.60
CA LEU A 127 -14.04 -5.97 3.40
C LEU A 127 -15.57 -5.88 3.45
N THR A 128 -16.06 -5.24 4.50
CA THR A 128 -17.46 -4.85 4.63
C THR A 128 -17.55 -3.33 4.58
N VAL A 129 -18.43 -2.82 3.73
CA VAL A 129 -18.65 -1.39 3.57
C VAL A 129 -19.51 -0.88 4.74
N THR A 130 -19.03 0.12 5.46
CA THR A 130 -19.77 0.77 6.55
C THR A 130 -20.26 2.16 6.17
N ASP A 131 -19.50 2.88 5.33
CA ASP A 131 -19.87 4.18 4.75
C ASP A 131 -19.56 4.17 3.24
N PRO A 132 -20.59 3.93 2.39
CA PRO A 132 -20.39 3.81 0.95
C PRO A 132 -19.77 5.04 0.29
N MET A 133 -20.19 6.25 0.66
CA MET A 133 -19.67 7.48 0.05
C MET A 133 -18.22 7.74 0.46
N ALA A 134 -17.89 7.57 1.74
CA ALA A 134 -16.52 7.68 2.23
C ALA A 134 -15.60 6.64 1.58
N PHE A 135 -16.09 5.41 1.41
CA PHE A 135 -15.33 4.34 0.78
C PHE A 135 -15.04 4.61 -0.71
N VAL A 136 -16.03 5.04 -1.49
CA VAL A 136 -15.81 5.40 -2.90
C VAL A 136 -14.80 6.55 -3.01
N SER A 137 -14.93 7.58 -2.19
CA SER A 137 -13.96 8.69 -2.12
C SER A 137 -12.55 8.20 -1.77
N GLN A 138 -12.42 7.20 -0.88
CA GLN A 138 -11.13 6.61 -0.55
C GLN A 138 -10.57 5.73 -1.67
N LEU A 139 -11.40 4.99 -2.40
CA LEU A 139 -10.97 4.26 -3.61
C LEU A 139 -10.35 5.20 -4.65
N GLU A 140 -10.96 6.36 -4.87
CA GLU A 140 -10.45 7.38 -5.80
C GLU A 140 -9.12 7.97 -5.35
N ARG A 141 -8.96 8.23 -4.05
CA ARG A 141 -7.70 8.73 -3.47
C ARG A 141 -6.60 7.68 -3.41
N GLY A 142 -6.98 6.40 -3.30
CA GLY A 142 -6.08 5.27 -3.11
C GLY A 142 -5.56 5.13 -1.69
N PHE A 143 -4.91 4.00 -1.42
CA PHE A 143 -4.44 3.59 -0.09
C PHE A 143 -2.91 3.65 0.00
N GLY A 144 -2.41 4.32 1.01
CA GLY A 144 -0.98 4.40 1.28
C GLY A 144 -0.20 5.31 0.33
N ARG A 145 1.07 5.03 0.22
CA ARG A 145 2.05 5.83 -0.52
C ARG A 145 2.42 5.20 -1.87
N ALA A 146 3.38 5.84 -2.55
CA ALA A 146 3.96 5.36 -3.81
C ALA A 146 2.95 5.20 -4.96
N LYS A 147 1.92 6.05 -5.01
CA LYS A 147 0.88 6.04 -6.05
C LYS A 147 1.45 6.24 -7.44
N ALA A 148 2.48 7.08 -7.58
CA ALA A 148 3.20 7.28 -8.84
C ALA A 148 3.94 6.02 -9.33
N PHE A 149 4.10 5.01 -8.48
CA PHE A 149 4.74 3.73 -8.80
C PHE A 149 3.73 2.57 -8.88
N GLY A 150 2.46 2.88 -9.06
CA GLY A 150 1.40 1.89 -9.24
C GLY A 150 0.88 1.27 -7.94
N CYS A 151 1.17 1.88 -6.78
CA CYS A 151 0.62 1.45 -5.49
C CYS A 151 -0.64 2.22 -5.13
N GLY A 152 -1.48 1.62 -4.29
CA GLY A 152 -2.63 2.28 -3.67
C GLY A 152 -3.95 2.10 -4.38
N LEU A 153 -3.98 1.60 -5.62
CA LEU A 153 -5.23 1.26 -6.30
C LEU A 153 -5.80 -0.04 -5.74
N MET A 154 -6.97 0.03 -5.14
CA MET A 154 -7.72 -1.15 -4.71
C MET A 154 -8.74 -1.54 -5.77
N LEU A 155 -8.64 -2.75 -6.25
CA LEU A 155 -9.65 -3.37 -7.13
C LEU A 155 -10.66 -4.10 -6.25
N ILE A 156 -11.94 -3.92 -6.53
CA ILE A 156 -13.04 -4.52 -5.77
C ILE A 156 -13.95 -5.35 -6.66
N ARG A 157 -14.52 -6.40 -6.08
CA ARG A 157 -15.64 -7.15 -6.66
C ARG A 157 -16.60 -7.60 -5.57
N ARG A 158 -17.85 -7.82 -5.90
CA ARG A 158 -18.79 -8.47 -4.97
C ARG A 158 -18.33 -9.89 -4.66
N SER A 159 -18.39 -10.27 -3.41
CA SER A 159 -18.04 -11.62 -2.94
C SER A 159 -19.27 -12.50 -2.83
#